data_f4f8d00f8d6ed66d19ef44dae49dc226
#
_entry.id   f4f8d00f8d6ed66d19ef44dae49dc226
#
_cell.length_a   1.000
_cell.length_b   1.000
_cell.length_c   1.000
_cell.angle_alpha   90.00
_cell.angle_beta   90.00
_cell.angle_gamma   90.00
#
_symmetry.space_group_name_H-M   'P 1'
#
loop_
_entity.id
_entity.type
_entity.pdbx_description
1 polymer ?
#
loop_
_entity_poly.entity_id
_entity_poly.type
_entity_poly.pdbx_seq_one_letter_code
_entity_poly.pdbx_strand_id
1 'polypeptide(L)'
;GTNEINTLLCVSMLVKRAFKGKLDLMSPAMNVANELMSIPSFDIPDYTELFAQEKEILENLKKAFFMVAGSALQKFGAELEQHQQLIIAASHIMQEIYMVESALLRAEKIASTKGADAAKNAVKLVELQLFKSVEIIKTEATRGIISFTEGDEQRMMLSGLRRFTRYNEYRS
;
A
#
# COMPACT_ATOMS: atom_id res chain seq x y z
N GLY A 1 5.22 -23.80 -6.62
CA GLY A 1 6.59 -23.78 -6.61
C GLY A 1 7.27 -22.44 -6.68
N THR A 2 7.59 -21.99 -7.87
CA THR A 2 8.45 -20.81 -8.04
C THR A 2 7.80 -19.50 -7.57
N ASN A 3 6.49 -19.36 -7.70
CA ASN A 3 5.78 -18.14 -7.32
C ASN A 3 5.77 -17.95 -5.80
N GLU A 4 5.54 -18.99 -5.02
CA GLU A 4 5.57 -18.94 -3.55
C GLU A 4 6.96 -18.57 -3.05
N ILE A 5 8.02 -19.15 -3.65
CA ILE A 5 9.41 -18.82 -3.30
C ILE A 5 9.71 -17.36 -3.64
N ASN A 6 9.31 -16.87 -4.79
CA ASN A 6 9.51 -15.49 -5.19
C ASN A 6 8.74 -14.50 -4.29
N THR A 7 7.54 -14.86 -3.86
CA THR A 7 6.75 -14.07 -2.91
C THR A 7 7.49 -13.88 -1.60
N LEU A 8 8.06 -14.93 -1.02
CA LEU A 8 8.88 -14.83 0.18
C LEU A 8 10.16 -14.03 -0.06
N LEU A 9 10.82 -14.22 -1.20
CA LEU A 9 12.07 -13.56 -1.54
C LEU A 9 11.91 -12.04 -1.68
N CYS A 10 10.79 -11.57 -2.21
CA CYS A 10 10.52 -10.17 -2.48
C CYS A 10 10.70 -9.28 -1.24
N VAL A 11 10.01 -9.58 -0.15
CA VAL A 11 10.11 -8.81 1.10
C VAL A 11 11.44 -9.06 1.80
N SER A 12 11.94 -10.30 1.80
CA SER A 12 13.25 -10.61 2.38
C SER A 12 14.38 -9.81 1.74
N MET A 13 14.35 -9.61 0.42
CA MET A 13 15.33 -8.76 -0.27
C MET A 13 15.19 -7.29 0.09
N LEU A 14 13.97 -6.80 0.25
CA LEU A 14 13.66 -5.42 0.65
C LEU A 14 14.19 -5.16 2.06
N VAL A 15 13.91 -6.05 3.00
CA VAL A 15 14.41 -5.99 4.38
C VAL A 15 15.94 -6.04 4.44
N LYS A 16 16.58 -6.94 3.67
CA LYS A 16 18.05 -7.00 3.57
C LYS A 16 18.68 -5.71 3.03
N ARG A 17 18.01 -5.03 2.09
CA ARG A 17 18.46 -3.73 1.59
C ARG A 17 18.31 -2.64 2.63
N ALA A 18 17.24 -2.67 3.41
CA ALA A 18 17.01 -1.73 4.51
C ALA A 18 18.08 -1.88 5.59
N PHE A 19 18.38 -3.10 6.05
CA PHE A 19 19.45 -3.35 7.02
C PHE A 19 20.85 -2.93 6.53
N LYS A 20 21.08 -2.96 5.21
CA LYS A 20 22.34 -2.48 4.61
C LYS A 20 22.37 -0.96 4.40
N GLY A 21 21.36 -0.22 4.86
CA GLY A 21 21.24 1.22 4.67
C GLY A 21 21.04 1.67 3.21
N LYS A 22 20.68 0.73 2.31
CA LYS A 22 20.45 1.03 0.89
C LYS A 22 19.02 1.46 0.60
N LEU A 23 18.11 1.27 1.54
CA LEU A 23 16.69 1.61 1.44
C LEU A 23 16.20 2.05 2.80
N ASP A 24 15.63 3.24 2.87
CA ASP A 24 14.99 3.73 4.09
C ASP A 24 13.53 3.26 4.14
N LEU A 25 13.26 2.28 4.97
CA LEU A 25 11.90 1.81 5.27
C LEU A 25 11.37 2.39 6.59
N MET A 26 12.27 2.84 7.47
CA MET A 26 11.88 3.24 8.82
C MET A 26 11.29 4.64 8.84
N SER A 27 11.88 5.60 8.11
CA SER A 27 11.36 6.97 8.10
C SER A 27 9.92 7.06 7.56
N PRO A 28 9.56 6.44 6.42
CA PRO A 28 8.17 6.39 5.99
C PRO A 28 7.24 5.70 7.00
N ALA A 29 7.70 4.60 7.62
CA ALA A 29 6.89 3.90 8.62
C ALA A 29 6.64 4.75 9.88
N MET A 30 7.64 5.49 10.35
CA MET A 30 7.49 6.43 11.46
C MET A 30 6.54 7.58 11.12
N ASN A 31 6.62 8.12 9.90
CA ASN A 31 5.70 9.15 9.43
C ASN A 31 4.24 8.66 9.45
N VAL A 32 4.01 7.43 9.00
CA VAL A 32 2.68 6.82 9.05
C VAL A 32 2.20 6.60 10.49
N ALA A 33 3.07 6.15 11.39
CA ALA A 33 2.73 5.99 12.80
C ALA A 33 2.33 7.33 13.44
N ASN A 34 3.08 8.41 13.15
CA ASN A 34 2.74 9.75 13.61
C ASN A 34 1.41 10.27 13.01
N GLU A 35 1.17 9.99 11.72
CA GLU A 35 -0.10 10.35 11.08
C GLU A 35 -1.30 9.63 11.72
N LEU A 36 -1.15 8.37 12.12
CA LEU A 36 -2.21 7.62 12.81
C LEU A 36 -2.55 8.18 14.18
N MET A 37 -1.58 8.77 14.87
CA MET A 37 -1.76 9.43 16.16
C MET A 37 -2.30 10.87 16.04
N SER A 38 -2.23 11.47 14.84
CA SER A 38 -2.73 12.81 14.60
C SER A 38 -4.23 12.83 14.34
N ILE A 39 -4.85 13.97 14.62
CA ILE A 39 -6.26 14.21 14.24
C ILE A 39 -6.32 14.28 12.72
N PRO A 40 -7.20 13.51 12.06
CA PRO A 40 -7.37 13.60 10.61
C PRO A 40 -7.71 15.03 10.18
N SER A 41 -7.05 15.55 9.15
CA SER A 41 -7.53 16.78 8.51
C SER A 41 -8.86 16.50 7.82
N PHE A 42 -9.79 17.46 7.91
CA PHE A 42 -11.10 17.40 7.24
C PHE A 42 -11.09 18.20 5.94
N ASP A 43 -9.90 18.45 5.38
CA ASP A 43 -9.77 19.16 4.11
C ASP A 43 -10.47 18.35 3.02
N ILE A 44 -11.27 19.04 2.21
CA ILE A 44 -11.90 18.44 1.02
C ILE A 44 -10.84 18.45 -0.08
N PRO A 45 -10.38 17.27 -0.53
CA PRO A 45 -9.37 17.24 -1.58
C PRO A 45 -9.91 17.82 -2.88
N ASP A 46 -9.07 18.58 -3.59
CA ASP A 46 -9.37 19.08 -4.92
C ASP A 46 -8.92 18.06 -5.98
N TYR A 47 -9.86 17.42 -6.65
CA TYR A 47 -9.60 16.43 -7.70
C TYR A 47 -9.79 17.00 -9.12
N THR A 48 -9.47 18.27 -9.34
CA THR A 48 -9.58 18.90 -10.67
C THR A 48 -8.53 18.37 -11.65
N GLU A 49 -7.38 17.89 -11.16
CA GLU A 49 -6.34 17.30 -11.99
C GLU A 49 -6.65 15.84 -12.34
N LEU A 50 -6.32 15.47 -13.59
CA LEU A 50 -6.43 14.09 -14.05
C LEU A 50 -5.58 13.16 -13.17
N PHE A 51 -6.16 12.09 -12.66
CA PHE A 51 -5.56 11.12 -11.76
C PHE A 51 -5.25 11.60 -10.33
N ALA A 52 -5.70 12.77 -9.90
CA ALA A 52 -5.45 13.27 -8.55
C ALA A 52 -5.99 12.31 -7.48
N GLN A 53 -7.19 11.81 -7.65
CA GLN A 53 -7.82 10.86 -6.72
C GLN A 53 -7.12 9.50 -6.73
N GLU A 54 -6.74 8.99 -7.90
CA GLU A 54 -6.03 7.72 -8.04
C GLU A 54 -4.66 7.76 -7.36
N LYS A 55 -3.96 8.88 -7.50
CA LYS A 55 -2.68 9.13 -6.81
C LYS A 55 -2.85 9.15 -5.30
N GLU A 56 -3.87 9.82 -4.79
CA GLU A 56 -4.15 9.86 -3.35
C GLU A 56 -4.45 8.46 -2.80
N ILE A 57 -5.29 7.69 -3.50
CA ILE A 57 -5.57 6.31 -3.10
C ILE A 57 -4.29 5.49 -3.10
N LEU A 58 -3.47 5.57 -4.15
CA LEU A 58 -2.18 4.87 -4.23
C LEU A 58 -1.25 5.23 -3.06
N GLU A 59 -1.14 6.51 -2.72
CA GLU A 59 -0.34 6.95 -1.56
C GLU A 59 -0.89 6.38 -0.24
N ASN A 60 -2.20 6.32 -0.08
CA ASN A 60 -2.83 5.69 1.09
C ASN A 60 -2.56 4.17 1.14
N LEU A 61 -2.56 3.48 -0.01
CA LEU A 61 -2.16 2.06 -0.05
C LEU A 61 -0.69 1.85 0.32
N LYS A 62 0.21 2.75 -0.09
CA LYS A 62 1.61 2.75 0.36
C LYS A 62 1.73 2.95 1.88
N LYS A 63 0.91 3.85 2.47
CA LYS A 63 0.85 4.03 3.92
C LYS A 63 0.37 2.75 4.63
N ALA A 64 -0.61 2.04 4.09
CA ALA A 64 -1.05 0.76 4.63
C ALA A 64 0.09 -0.27 4.63
N PHE A 65 0.89 -0.34 3.55
CA PHE A 65 2.08 -1.18 3.50
C PHE A 65 3.11 -0.80 4.58
N PHE A 66 3.46 0.48 4.69
CA PHE A 66 4.44 0.94 5.68
C PHE A 66 3.95 0.72 7.12
N MET A 67 2.66 0.85 7.39
CA MET A 67 2.07 0.55 8.68
C MET A 67 2.31 -0.92 9.05
N VAL A 68 1.99 -1.85 8.17
CA VAL A 68 2.13 -3.30 8.44
C VAL A 68 3.61 -3.70 8.47
N ALA A 69 4.36 -3.40 7.41
CA ALA A 69 5.74 -3.81 7.26
C ALA A 69 6.68 -3.12 8.28
N GLY A 70 6.43 -1.84 8.56
CA GLY A 70 7.21 -1.06 9.54
C GLY A 70 7.02 -1.58 10.96
N SER A 71 5.77 -1.79 11.40
CA SER A 71 5.48 -2.35 12.73
C SER A 71 6.03 -3.77 12.88
N ALA A 72 5.93 -4.59 11.84
CA ALA A 72 6.51 -5.93 11.83
C ALA A 72 8.04 -5.91 11.94
N LEU A 73 8.69 -5.03 11.18
CA LEU A 73 10.14 -4.88 11.22
C LEU A 73 10.61 -4.37 12.58
N GLN A 74 9.89 -3.42 13.17
CA GLN A 74 10.19 -2.92 14.52
C GLN A 74 10.05 -4.01 15.58
N LYS A 75 9.02 -4.87 15.46
CA LYS A 75 8.74 -5.93 16.44
C LYS A 75 9.71 -7.10 16.35
N PHE A 76 10.04 -7.55 15.15
CA PHE A 76 10.79 -8.79 14.91
C PHE A 76 12.23 -8.57 14.45
N GLY A 77 12.57 -7.41 13.93
CA GLY A 77 13.91 -7.12 13.43
C GLY A 77 14.40 -8.19 12.44
N ALA A 78 15.55 -8.80 12.74
CA ALA A 78 16.15 -9.87 11.93
C ALA A 78 15.32 -11.17 11.93
N GLU A 79 14.50 -11.42 12.95
CA GLU A 79 13.68 -12.64 13.07
C GLU A 79 12.44 -12.59 12.17
N LEU A 80 12.16 -11.44 11.51
CA LEU A 80 11.03 -11.30 10.60
C LEU A 80 10.99 -12.39 9.52
N GLU A 81 12.15 -12.90 9.09
CA GLU A 81 12.23 -13.98 8.10
C GLU A 81 11.57 -15.30 8.57
N GLN A 82 11.36 -15.49 9.86
CA GLN A 82 10.67 -16.66 10.43
C GLN A 82 9.14 -16.54 10.37
N HIS A 83 8.62 -15.33 10.18
CA HIS A 83 7.19 -15.03 10.12
C HIS A 83 6.66 -15.06 8.69
N GLN A 84 6.65 -16.24 8.06
CA GLN A 84 6.34 -16.40 6.64
C GLN A 84 4.97 -15.88 6.24
N GLN A 85 3.93 -16.05 7.07
CA GLN A 85 2.58 -15.53 6.77
C GLN A 85 2.57 -14.01 6.64
N LEU A 86 3.32 -13.33 7.52
CA LEU A 86 3.44 -11.87 7.49
C LEU A 86 4.23 -11.40 6.26
N ILE A 87 5.31 -12.12 5.91
CA ILE A 87 6.09 -11.84 4.69
C ILE A 87 5.23 -12.01 3.45
N ILE A 88 4.42 -13.07 3.37
CA ILE A 88 3.52 -13.31 2.24
C ILE A 88 2.49 -12.17 2.13
N ALA A 89 1.85 -11.80 3.23
CA ALA A 89 0.90 -10.69 3.25
C ALA A 89 1.55 -9.37 2.77
N ALA A 90 2.71 -9.02 3.32
CA ALA A 90 3.44 -7.82 2.90
C ALA A 90 3.87 -7.87 1.42
N SER A 91 4.25 -9.04 0.91
CA SER A 91 4.60 -9.22 -0.51
C SER A 91 3.40 -9.00 -1.43
N HIS A 92 2.23 -9.54 -1.07
CA HIS A 92 1.00 -9.34 -1.86
C HIS A 92 0.60 -7.86 -1.87
N ILE A 93 0.65 -7.18 -0.72
CA ILE A 93 0.38 -5.74 -0.65
C ILE A 93 1.33 -4.97 -1.58
N MET A 94 2.63 -5.26 -1.52
CA MET A 94 3.62 -4.60 -2.34
C MET A 94 3.40 -4.85 -3.85
N GLN A 95 3.03 -6.08 -4.24
CA GLN A 95 2.73 -6.42 -5.63
C GLN A 95 1.52 -5.65 -6.16
N GLU A 96 0.44 -5.56 -5.36
CA GLU A 96 -0.75 -4.79 -5.74
C GLU A 96 -0.44 -3.29 -5.89
N ILE A 97 0.35 -2.70 -4.98
CA ILE A 97 0.82 -1.31 -5.09
C ILE A 97 1.61 -1.11 -6.38
N TYR A 98 2.54 -2.01 -6.70
CA TYR A 98 3.34 -1.94 -7.92
C TYR A 98 2.48 -2.02 -9.18
N MET A 99 1.46 -2.88 -9.20
CA MET A 99 0.54 -3.00 -10.34
C MET A 99 -0.29 -1.73 -10.54
N VAL A 100 -0.83 -1.15 -9.47
CA VAL A 100 -1.59 0.11 -9.54
C VAL A 100 -0.70 1.25 -10.03
N GLU A 101 0.49 1.42 -9.44
CA GLU A 101 1.42 2.48 -9.82
C GLU A 101 1.85 2.35 -11.28
N SER A 102 2.17 1.15 -11.73
CA SER A 102 2.54 0.88 -13.13
C SER A 102 1.40 1.19 -14.11
N ALA A 103 0.17 0.82 -13.75
CA ALA A 103 -1.01 1.12 -14.56
C ALA A 103 -1.27 2.63 -14.63
N LEU A 104 -1.17 3.32 -13.50
CA LEU A 104 -1.36 4.77 -13.39
C LEU A 104 -0.32 5.52 -14.24
N LEU A 105 0.96 5.23 -14.06
CA LEU A 105 2.04 5.83 -14.85
C LEU A 105 1.87 5.59 -16.36
N ARG A 106 1.36 4.41 -16.74
CA ARG A 106 1.07 4.11 -18.14
C ARG A 106 -0.09 4.95 -18.66
N ALA A 107 -1.15 5.13 -17.89
CA ALA A 107 -2.30 5.96 -18.27
C ALA A 107 -1.93 7.43 -18.37
N GLU A 108 -1.12 7.95 -17.43
CA GLU A 108 -0.58 9.31 -17.48
C GLU A 108 0.27 9.54 -18.75
N LYS A 109 1.12 8.58 -19.09
CA LYS A 109 1.93 8.64 -20.30
C LYS A 109 1.06 8.69 -21.57
N ILE A 110 -0.04 7.92 -21.61
CA ILE A 110 -0.98 7.98 -22.74
C ILE A 110 -1.65 9.34 -22.79
N ALA A 111 -2.14 9.87 -21.67
CA ALA A 111 -2.80 11.16 -21.60
C ALA A 111 -1.87 12.30 -22.03
N SER A 112 -0.62 12.30 -21.57
CA SER A 112 0.36 13.35 -21.91
C SER A 112 0.84 13.29 -23.36
N THR A 113 0.90 12.10 -23.98
CA THR A 113 1.42 11.96 -25.36
C THR A 113 0.34 11.97 -26.44
N LYS A 114 -0.89 11.50 -26.11
CA LYS A 114 -1.98 11.30 -27.10
C LYS A 114 -3.25 12.09 -26.75
N GLY A 115 -3.24 12.81 -25.63
CA GLY A 115 -4.38 13.58 -25.12
C GLY A 115 -5.32 12.77 -24.23
N ALA A 116 -6.15 13.49 -23.47
CA ALA A 116 -7.06 12.91 -22.47
C ALA A 116 -8.09 11.94 -23.09
N ASP A 117 -8.59 12.25 -24.30
CA ASP A 117 -9.57 11.40 -24.98
C ASP A 117 -8.99 10.01 -25.31
N ALA A 118 -7.74 9.93 -25.74
CA ALA A 118 -7.06 8.66 -25.99
C ALA A 118 -6.80 7.86 -24.72
N ALA A 119 -6.76 8.51 -23.56
CA ALA A 119 -6.53 7.88 -22.26
C ALA A 119 -7.82 7.33 -21.62
N LYS A 120 -9.03 7.63 -22.10
CA LYS A 120 -10.29 7.24 -21.44
C LYS A 120 -10.38 5.75 -21.07
N ASN A 121 -9.95 4.85 -21.94
CA ASN A 121 -9.96 3.43 -21.65
C ASN A 121 -8.88 3.05 -20.62
N ALA A 122 -7.71 3.69 -20.67
CA ALA A 122 -6.65 3.48 -19.69
C ALA A 122 -7.07 3.96 -18.30
N VAL A 123 -7.78 5.08 -18.19
CA VAL A 123 -8.37 5.57 -16.93
C VAL A 123 -9.28 4.51 -16.32
N LYS A 124 -10.24 3.98 -17.09
CA LYS A 124 -11.16 2.93 -16.61
C LYS A 124 -10.43 1.67 -16.13
N LEU A 125 -9.33 1.30 -16.81
CA LEU A 125 -8.52 0.15 -16.39
C LEU A 125 -7.76 0.45 -15.09
N VAL A 126 -7.27 1.66 -14.89
CA VAL A 126 -6.66 2.09 -13.61
C VAL A 126 -7.69 2.05 -12.49
N GLU A 127 -8.89 2.58 -12.71
CA GLU A 127 -9.98 2.55 -11.73
C GLU A 127 -10.34 1.12 -11.31
N LEU A 128 -10.49 0.22 -12.29
CA LEU A 128 -10.76 -1.19 -12.03
C LEU A 128 -9.62 -1.88 -11.27
N GLN A 129 -8.37 -1.61 -11.64
CA GLN A 129 -7.21 -2.16 -10.94
C GLN A 129 -7.14 -1.62 -9.51
N LEU A 130 -7.36 -0.33 -9.29
CA LEU A 130 -7.40 0.28 -7.97
C LEU A 130 -8.44 -0.39 -7.07
N PHE A 131 -9.69 -0.51 -7.56
CA PHE A 131 -10.76 -1.17 -6.81
C PHE A 131 -10.35 -2.57 -6.37
N LYS A 132 -9.86 -3.38 -7.31
CA LYS A 132 -9.39 -4.75 -7.04
C LYS A 132 -8.25 -4.76 -6.02
N SER A 133 -7.25 -3.90 -6.20
CA SER A 133 -6.07 -3.85 -5.33
C SER A 133 -6.40 -3.38 -3.93
N VAL A 134 -7.33 -2.43 -3.75
CA VAL A 134 -7.82 -2.00 -2.43
C VAL A 134 -8.39 -3.19 -1.65
N GLU A 135 -9.24 -4.02 -2.27
CA GLU A 135 -9.85 -5.17 -1.60
C GLU A 135 -8.81 -6.25 -1.24
N ILE A 136 -7.85 -6.52 -2.13
CA ILE A 136 -6.77 -7.46 -1.86
C ILE A 136 -5.89 -6.95 -0.72
N ILE A 137 -5.44 -5.68 -0.79
CA ILE A 137 -4.58 -5.06 0.23
C ILE A 137 -5.29 -5.05 1.58
N LYS A 138 -6.56 -4.70 1.64
CA LYS A 138 -7.37 -4.72 2.86
C LYS A 138 -7.41 -6.12 3.50
N THR A 139 -7.58 -7.15 2.69
CA THR A 139 -7.60 -8.54 3.15
C THR A 139 -6.23 -8.98 3.65
N GLU A 140 -5.18 -8.77 2.86
CA GLU A 140 -3.82 -9.20 3.20
C GLU A 140 -3.25 -8.40 4.39
N ALA A 141 -3.49 -7.09 4.45
CA ALA A 141 -3.07 -6.28 5.59
C ALA A 141 -3.80 -6.70 6.88
N THR A 142 -5.10 -7.02 6.81
CA THR A 142 -5.85 -7.54 7.95
C THR A 142 -5.23 -8.85 8.45
N ARG A 143 -4.92 -9.79 7.55
CA ARG A 143 -4.24 -11.05 7.89
C ARG A 143 -2.88 -10.80 8.54
N GLY A 144 -2.07 -9.90 7.95
CA GLY A 144 -0.79 -9.52 8.50
C GLY A 144 -0.93 -8.97 9.92
N ILE A 145 -1.77 -7.96 10.13
CA ILE A 145 -1.98 -7.32 11.43
C ILE A 145 -2.39 -8.35 12.49
N ILE A 146 -3.40 -9.18 12.22
CA ILE A 146 -3.90 -10.17 13.16
C ILE A 146 -2.84 -11.21 13.52
N SER A 147 -1.90 -11.50 12.61
CA SER A 147 -0.88 -12.53 12.85
C SER A 147 0.18 -12.15 13.90
N PHE A 148 0.33 -10.84 14.21
CA PHE A 148 1.40 -10.40 15.09
C PHE A 148 1.02 -9.36 16.13
N THR A 149 -0.21 -8.86 16.13
CA THR A 149 -0.68 -7.82 17.06
C THR A 149 -1.88 -8.30 17.88
N GLU A 150 -2.06 -7.73 19.05
CA GLU A 150 -3.16 -8.01 19.97
C GLU A 150 -3.65 -6.72 20.64
N GLY A 151 -4.85 -6.78 21.25
CA GLY A 151 -5.37 -5.72 22.10
C GLY A 151 -5.53 -4.36 21.40
N ASP A 152 -5.04 -3.31 22.04
CA ASP A 152 -5.21 -1.94 21.56
C ASP A 152 -4.32 -1.62 20.33
N GLU A 153 -3.14 -2.23 20.24
CA GLU A 153 -2.28 -2.13 19.07
C GLU A 153 -3.00 -2.64 17.82
N GLN A 154 -3.61 -3.82 17.90
CA GLN A 154 -4.38 -4.41 16.81
C GLN A 154 -5.56 -3.53 16.40
N ARG A 155 -6.32 -3.00 17.40
CA ARG A 155 -7.45 -2.10 17.14
C ARG A 155 -7.02 -0.82 16.42
N MET A 156 -5.91 -0.23 16.85
CA MET A 156 -5.34 0.97 16.25
C MET A 156 -4.93 0.70 14.80
N MET A 157 -4.20 -0.38 14.54
CA MET A 157 -3.74 -0.73 13.19
C MET A 157 -4.91 -1.06 12.26
N LEU A 158 -5.92 -1.81 12.72
CA LEU A 158 -7.12 -2.09 11.93
C LEU A 158 -7.95 -0.82 11.65
N SER A 159 -7.96 0.14 12.57
CA SER A 159 -8.59 1.44 12.35
C SER A 159 -7.84 2.25 11.30
N GLY A 160 -6.50 2.27 11.39
CA GLY A 160 -5.62 2.89 10.39
C GLY A 160 -5.79 2.26 9.01
N LEU A 161 -5.86 0.93 8.95
CA LEU A 161 -6.11 0.21 7.70
C LEU A 161 -7.42 0.64 7.04
N ARG A 162 -8.51 0.73 7.81
CA ARG A 162 -9.80 1.23 7.28
C ARG A 162 -9.70 2.64 6.74
N ARG A 163 -8.89 3.51 7.36
CA ARG A 163 -8.64 4.87 6.88
C ARG A 163 -7.88 4.86 5.54
N PHE A 164 -6.80 4.09 5.44
CA PHE A 164 -5.94 4.05 4.26
C PHE A 164 -6.51 3.24 3.09
N THR A 165 -7.49 2.38 3.33
CA THR A 165 -8.15 1.58 2.28
C THR A 165 -9.54 2.10 1.94
N ARG A 166 -9.85 3.37 2.25
CA ARG A 166 -11.09 3.99 1.78
C ARG A 166 -11.05 4.14 0.27
N TYR A 167 -12.04 3.54 -0.36
CA TYR A 167 -12.36 3.76 -1.76
C TYR A 167 -13.65 4.56 -1.78
N ASN A 168 -13.59 5.80 -2.31
CA ASN A 168 -14.78 6.62 -2.37
C ASN A 168 -15.74 6.04 -3.41
N GLU A 169 -16.85 5.49 -2.93
CA GLU A 169 -17.93 4.95 -3.74
C GLU A 169 -18.69 6.05 -4.53
N TYR A 170 -18.37 7.31 -4.29
CA TYR A 170 -19.04 8.47 -4.87
C TYR A 170 -18.35 8.95 -6.16
N ARG A 171 -18.26 8.05 -7.14
CA ARG A 171 -18.01 8.47 -8.53
C ARG A 171 -19.33 8.38 -9.27
N SER A 172 -20.06 9.49 -9.24
CA SER A 172 -21.17 9.74 -10.18
C SER A 172 -20.62 10.21 -11.52
#